data_563b86fb215361a6ffb466556e4fb884
#
_entry.id   563b86fb215361a6ffb466556e4fb884
#
_cell.length_a   1.000
_cell.length_b   1.000
_cell.length_c   1.000
_cell.angle_alpha   90.00
_cell.angle_beta   90.00
_cell.angle_gamma   90.00
#
_symmetry.space_group_name_H-M   'P 1'
#
loop_
_entity.id
_entity.type
_entity.pdbx_description
1 polymer ?
#
loop_
_entity_poly.entity_id
_entity_poly.type
_entity_poly.pdbx_seq_one_letter_code
_entity_poly.pdbx_strand_id
1 'polypeptide(L)'
;MTASRVAEHREQGIAAQIGFVVVLAVAGTAAAVHWGDALAGLGAFNYLTAGGFAVGFFVLRLLSLKLPQGDEVPVTVMAGMCALGLLGASEALAAALAVGLLDAAARSAQSSGLRSVRRALDAIRGTAVLAMIVPAQALLRAVTLSDSANDTLLVAAVLVGLAYALLDVVTVAIQERLSGGASVPQGVRMLLRPLASVYLVHIAMGAVVLRVYPTIGMWGFGIAVLMTLILQNSFNLYLRIRRAYGDTIEALAHAAELDRPQDAGHAQRVTDLAIAVGRQMELSSHELEHLRYAALLHDLGRIGHPDDGGDEGAHARRGADIVAQIPFLEPVSPLILGHHEAEDEAAPVGAHIIGVCSRYDRLRMSAGSAIALATL
;
A
#
# COMPACT_ATOMS: atom_id res chain seq x y z
N MET A 1 -2.50 -9.66 -28.75
CA MET A 1 -3.79 -8.96 -28.48
C MET A 1 -3.74 -7.62 -29.20
N THR A 2 -4.76 -7.28 -30.00
CA THR A 2 -4.81 -6.00 -30.71
C THR A 2 -5.14 -4.86 -29.73
N ALA A 3 -4.62 -3.66 -29.99
CA ALA A 3 -4.85 -2.47 -29.15
C ALA A 3 -6.36 -2.21 -28.88
N SER A 4 -7.22 -2.56 -29.81
CA SER A 4 -8.68 -2.43 -29.68
C SER A 4 -9.27 -3.36 -28.61
N ARG A 5 -8.81 -4.62 -28.50
CA ARG A 5 -9.27 -5.56 -27.45
C ARG A 5 -8.81 -5.14 -26.05
N VAL A 6 -7.63 -4.55 -25.95
CA VAL A 6 -7.14 -4.02 -24.67
C VAL A 6 -7.97 -2.81 -24.20
N ALA A 7 -8.36 -1.93 -25.14
CA ALA A 7 -9.21 -0.79 -24.85
C ALA A 7 -10.62 -1.24 -24.42
N GLU A 8 -11.22 -2.21 -25.11
CA GLU A 8 -12.54 -2.76 -24.80
C GLU A 8 -12.59 -3.44 -23.41
N HIS A 9 -11.59 -4.27 -23.07
CA HIS A 9 -11.48 -4.85 -21.74
C HIS A 9 -11.32 -3.80 -20.64
N ARG A 10 -10.64 -2.69 -20.93
CA ARG A 10 -10.45 -1.60 -19.99
C ARG A 10 -11.73 -0.82 -19.74
N GLU A 11 -12.53 -0.57 -20.77
CA GLU A 11 -13.85 0.08 -20.66
C GLU A 11 -14.86 -0.81 -19.91
N GLN A 12 -14.88 -2.11 -20.18
CA GLN A 12 -15.73 -3.07 -19.46
C GLN A 12 -15.36 -3.13 -17.97
N GLY A 13 -14.09 -3.11 -17.62
CA GLY A 13 -13.63 -3.06 -16.24
C GLY A 13 -14.10 -1.80 -15.51
N ILE A 14 -14.06 -0.63 -16.16
CA ILE A 14 -14.55 0.63 -15.58
C ILE A 14 -16.06 0.61 -15.39
N ALA A 15 -16.82 0.13 -16.37
CA ALA A 15 -18.28 0.01 -16.27
C ALA A 15 -18.69 -0.90 -15.10
N ALA A 16 -17.97 -2.02 -14.90
CA ALA A 16 -18.19 -2.92 -13.76
C ALA A 16 -17.89 -2.25 -12.42
N GLN A 17 -16.81 -1.46 -12.33
CA GLN A 17 -16.49 -0.68 -11.14
C GLN A 17 -17.55 0.38 -10.83
N ILE A 18 -18.02 1.11 -11.84
CA ILE A 18 -19.10 2.09 -11.68
C ILE A 18 -20.34 1.39 -11.13
N GLY A 19 -20.73 0.26 -11.74
CA GLY A 19 -21.88 -0.53 -11.27
C GLY A 19 -21.74 -0.96 -9.81
N PHE A 20 -20.59 -1.47 -9.43
CA PHE A 20 -20.28 -1.89 -8.06
C PHE A 20 -20.38 -0.72 -7.06
N VAL A 21 -19.76 0.42 -7.37
CA VAL A 21 -19.78 1.60 -6.48
C VAL A 21 -21.21 2.19 -6.37
N VAL A 22 -21.99 2.17 -7.47
CA VAL A 22 -23.40 2.61 -7.43
C VAL A 22 -24.23 1.68 -6.53
N VAL A 23 -24.04 0.36 -6.64
CA VAL A 23 -24.75 -0.60 -5.75
C VAL A 23 -24.37 -0.36 -4.28
N LEU A 24 -23.10 -0.16 -3.98
CA LEU A 24 -22.65 0.16 -2.62
C LEU A 24 -23.26 1.48 -2.12
N ALA A 25 -23.27 2.52 -2.95
CA ALA A 25 -23.83 3.82 -2.57
C ALA A 25 -25.34 3.73 -2.31
N VAL A 26 -26.08 3.00 -3.15
CA VAL A 26 -27.51 2.76 -2.96
C VAL A 26 -27.78 1.94 -1.69
N ALA A 27 -27.04 0.86 -1.48
CA ALA A 27 -27.17 0.02 -0.28
C ALA A 27 -26.84 0.81 1.00
N GLY A 28 -25.74 1.60 0.99
CA GLY A 28 -25.36 2.44 2.12
C GLY A 28 -26.40 3.52 2.41
N THR A 29 -26.93 4.18 1.38
CA THR A 29 -27.98 5.20 1.54
C THR A 29 -29.27 4.59 2.05
N ALA A 30 -29.72 3.46 1.49
CA ALA A 30 -30.92 2.77 1.92
C ALA A 30 -30.80 2.31 3.39
N ALA A 31 -29.66 1.75 3.78
CA ALA A 31 -29.38 1.37 5.15
C ALA A 31 -29.42 2.58 6.10
N ALA A 32 -28.78 3.68 5.71
CA ALA A 32 -28.73 4.90 6.52
C ALA A 32 -30.11 5.57 6.66
N VAL A 33 -30.94 5.59 5.60
CA VAL A 33 -32.29 6.12 5.66
C VAL A 33 -33.19 5.23 6.52
N HIS A 34 -33.18 3.91 6.31
CA HIS A 34 -34.01 2.98 7.06
C HIS A 34 -33.75 3.01 8.56
N TRP A 35 -32.50 3.11 8.96
CA TRP A 35 -32.09 3.15 10.38
C TRP A 35 -32.03 4.58 10.93
N GLY A 36 -31.87 5.60 10.06
CA GLY A 36 -31.85 7.01 10.45
C GLY A 36 -33.19 7.46 11.04
N ASP A 37 -34.31 7.01 10.46
CA ASP A 37 -35.64 7.30 10.97
C ASP A 37 -35.90 6.68 12.34
N ALA A 38 -35.36 5.47 12.60
CA ALA A 38 -35.44 4.82 13.89
C ALA A 38 -34.61 5.56 14.99
N LEU A 39 -33.66 6.42 14.60
CA LEU A 39 -32.77 7.14 15.49
C LEU A 39 -33.05 8.66 15.54
N ALA A 40 -33.94 9.17 14.69
CA ALA A 40 -34.26 10.61 14.61
C ALA A 40 -34.88 11.21 15.89
N GLY A 41 -35.21 10.38 16.88
CA GLY A 41 -35.72 10.83 18.20
C GLY A 41 -34.63 11.28 19.19
N LEU A 42 -33.32 11.29 18.84
CA LEU A 42 -32.23 11.38 19.78
C LEU A 42 -31.52 12.75 19.90
N GLY A 43 -32.08 13.84 19.36
CA GLY A 43 -31.55 15.19 19.67
C GLY A 43 -31.50 16.15 18.47
N ALA A 44 -31.31 17.45 18.74
CA ALA A 44 -31.17 18.47 17.72
C ALA A 44 -29.86 18.31 16.94
N PHE A 45 -29.90 18.48 15.60
CA PHE A 45 -28.73 18.39 14.72
C PHE A 45 -27.68 19.45 15.09
N ASN A 46 -26.46 19.02 15.44
CA ASN A 46 -25.37 19.90 15.80
C ASN A 46 -24.46 20.19 14.59
N TYR A 47 -24.78 21.24 13.85
CA TYR A 47 -24.04 21.63 12.63
C TYR A 47 -22.56 21.91 12.89
N LEU A 48 -22.23 22.49 14.04
CA LEU A 48 -20.84 22.85 14.37
C LEU A 48 -19.96 21.59 14.57
N THR A 49 -20.50 20.63 15.31
CA THR A 49 -19.82 19.35 15.56
C THR A 49 -19.71 18.54 14.26
N ALA A 50 -20.79 18.40 13.52
CA ALA A 50 -20.78 17.69 12.24
C ALA A 50 -19.83 18.34 11.23
N GLY A 51 -19.80 19.68 11.16
CA GLY A 51 -18.87 20.45 10.33
C GLY A 51 -17.41 20.24 10.73
N GLY A 52 -17.11 20.26 12.01
CA GLY A 52 -15.74 19.99 12.52
C GLY A 52 -15.25 18.59 12.14
N PHE A 53 -16.10 17.57 12.29
CA PHE A 53 -15.77 16.22 11.86
C PHE A 53 -15.62 16.11 10.33
N ALA A 54 -16.47 16.77 9.55
CA ALA A 54 -16.37 16.78 8.09
C ALA A 54 -15.04 17.41 7.64
N VAL A 55 -14.63 18.54 8.23
CA VAL A 55 -13.34 19.18 7.93
C VAL A 55 -12.16 18.25 8.29
N GLY A 56 -12.13 17.70 9.50
CA GLY A 56 -11.06 16.79 9.92
C GLY A 56 -11.00 15.54 9.04
N PHE A 57 -12.13 14.97 8.70
CA PHE A 57 -12.23 13.82 7.81
C PHE A 57 -11.72 14.15 6.38
N PHE A 58 -12.09 15.31 5.85
CA PHE A 58 -11.64 15.78 4.55
C PHE A 58 -10.12 16.01 4.52
N VAL A 59 -9.57 16.64 5.55
CA VAL A 59 -8.11 16.85 5.67
C VAL A 59 -7.37 15.52 5.70
N LEU A 60 -7.85 14.53 6.45
CA LEU A 60 -7.26 13.18 6.48
C LEU A 60 -7.33 12.47 5.11
N ARG A 61 -8.38 12.70 4.33
CA ARG A 61 -8.49 12.13 2.97
C ARG A 61 -7.57 12.78 1.96
N LEU A 62 -7.31 14.08 2.08
CA LEU A 62 -6.36 14.77 1.19
C LEU A 62 -4.93 14.25 1.35
N LEU A 63 -4.59 13.73 2.52
CA LEU A 63 -3.26 13.22 2.88
C LEU A 63 -3.25 11.69 2.92
N SER A 64 -3.71 11.05 1.85
CA SER A 64 -3.72 9.60 1.71
C SER A 64 -2.32 8.98 1.81
N LEU A 65 -2.25 7.75 2.34
CA LEU A 65 -1.03 6.93 2.36
C LEU A 65 -0.72 6.42 0.95
N LYS A 66 0.51 6.71 0.47
CA LYS A 66 1.01 6.19 -0.81
C LYS A 66 1.70 4.86 -0.59
N LEU A 67 1.08 3.77 -1.04
CA LEU A 67 1.69 2.45 -0.99
C LEU A 67 2.86 2.35 -1.98
N PRO A 68 3.83 1.43 -1.75
CA PRO A 68 4.96 1.20 -2.65
C PRO A 68 4.56 0.88 -4.09
N GLN A 69 3.38 0.28 -4.28
CA GLN A 69 2.82 -0.08 -5.58
C GLN A 69 2.17 1.09 -6.34
N GLY A 70 2.19 2.30 -5.76
CA GLY A 70 1.62 3.52 -6.37
C GLY A 70 0.17 3.80 -6.00
N ASP A 71 -0.51 2.89 -5.29
CA ASP A 71 -1.88 3.08 -4.84
C ASP A 71 -1.94 4.04 -3.65
N GLU A 72 -3.00 4.85 -3.60
CA GLU A 72 -3.28 5.77 -2.51
C GLU A 72 -4.41 5.21 -1.65
N VAL A 73 -4.14 4.94 -0.37
CA VAL A 73 -5.14 4.47 0.58
C VAL A 73 -5.48 5.59 1.55
N PRO A 74 -6.72 6.10 1.54
CA PRO A 74 -7.15 7.08 2.51
C PRO A 74 -7.34 6.42 3.88
N VAL A 75 -6.63 6.89 4.90
CA VAL A 75 -6.75 6.37 6.27
C VAL A 75 -7.79 7.17 7.02
N THR A 76 -9.03 6.76 6.90
CA THR A 76 -10.20 7.48 7.45
C THR A 76 -10.86 6.76 8.63
N VAL A 77 -10.34 5.59 9.03
CA VAL A 77 -10.94 4.75 10.07
C VAL A 77 -11.12 5.48 11.39
N MET A 78 -10.11 6.22 11.85
CA MET A 78 -10.21 7.00 13.09
C MET A 78 -11.35 8.03 13.01
N ALA A 79 -11.39 8.82 11.94
CA ALA A 79 -12.41 9.85 11.77
C ALA A 79 -13.81 9.23 11.64
N GLY A 80 -13.93 8.09 10.92
CA GLY A 80 -15.16 7.31 10.84
C GLY A 80 -15.63 6.80 12.20
N MET A 81 -14.75 6.21 12.99
CA MET A 81 -15.05 5.77 14.36
C MET A 81 -15.51 6.93 15.26
N CYS A 82 -14.80 8.07 15.21
CA CYS A 82 -15.17 9.24 15.99
C CYS A 82 -16.52 9.81 15.55
N ALA A 83 -16.76 9.89 14.24
CA ALA A 83 -18.05 10.33 13.72
C ALA A 83 -19.19 9.39 14.17
N LEU A 84 -18.97 8.09 14.07
CA LEU A 84 -19.93 7.07 14.50
C LEU A 84 -20.17 7.06 16.01
N GLY A 85 -19.14 7.32 16.81
CA GLY A 85 -19.23 7.33 18.27
C GLY A 85 -19.82 8.60 18.87
N LEU A 86 -19.58 9.75 18.24
CA LEU A 86 -19.89 11.08 18.81
C LEU A 86 -21.04 11.81 18.11
N LEU A 87 -21.30 11.54 16.83
CA LEU A 87 -22.38 12.13 16.05
C LEU A 87 -23.62 11.24 16.07
N GLY A 88 -24.78 11.86 15.83
CA GLY A 88 -25.98 11.12 15.47
C GLY A 88 -25.82 10.45 14.09
N ALA A 89 -26.67 9.47 13.76
CA ALA A 89 -26.59 8.75 12.48
C ALA A 89 -26.75 9.69 11.28
N SER A 90 -27.70 10.62 11.34
CA SER A 90 -27.94 11.66 10.32
C SER A 90 -26.76 12.61 10.14
N GLU A 91 -26.14 13.02 11.24
CA GLU A 91 -24.98 13.91 11.24
C GLU A 91 -23.73 13.20 10.68
N ALA A 92 -23.49 11.95 11.09
CA ALA A 92 -22.39 11.13 10.60
C ALA A 92 -22.54 10.88 9.08
N LEU A 93 -23.77 10.59 8.61
CA LEU A 93 -24.07 10.41 7.19
C LEU A 93 -23.87 11.71 6.42
N ALA A 94 -24.39 12.84 6.92
CA ALA A 94 -24.23 14.14 6.28
C ALA A 94 -22.74 14.53 6.16
N ALA A 95 -21.96 14.34 7.23
CA ALA A 95 -20.53 14.58 7.22
C ALA A 95 -19.81 13.66 6.19
N ALA A 96 -20.15 12.38 6.15
CA ALA A 96 -19.55 11.42 5.21
C ALA A 96 -19.88 11.77 3.75
N LEU A 97 -21.12 12.14 3.45
CA LEU A 97 -21.56 12.55 2.11
C LEU A 97 -20.86 13.86 1.68
N ALA A 98 -20.80 14.86 2.56
CA ALA A 98 -20.12 16.11 2.26
C ALA A 98 -18.63 15.88 1.95
N VAL A 99 -17.95 15.07 2.75
CA VAL A 99 -16.53 14.71 2.52
C VAL A 99 -16.37 13.92 1.24
N GLY A 100 -17.23 12.95 0.96
CA GLY A 100 -17.18 12.15 -0.27
C GLY A 100 -17.31 13.00 -1.53
N LEU A 101 -18.23 13.96 -1.52
CA LEU A 101 -18.43 14.90 -2.63
C LEU A 101 -17.24 15.86 -2.80
N LEU A 102 -16.73 16.42 -1.70
CA LEU A 102 -15.56 17.31 -1.73
C LEU A 102 -14.30 16.58 -2.20
N ASP A 103 -14.08 15.36 -1.72
CA ASP A 103 -12.93 14.54 -2.15
C ASP A 103 -13.04 14.13 -3.62
N ALA A 104 -14.23 13.73 -4.08
CA ALA A 104 -14.47 13.43 -5.48
C ALA A 104 -14.21 14.66 -6.37
N ALA A 105 -14.68 15.84 -5.97
CA ALA A 105 -14.44 17.08 -6.69
C ALA A 105 -12.94 17.46 -6.71
N ALA A 106 -12.27 17.41 -5.57
CA ALA A 106 -10.84 17.74 -5.45
C ALA A 106 -9.95 16.80 -6.29
N ARG A 107 -10.25 15.49 -6.29
CA ARG A 107 -9.48 14.50 -7.05
C ARG A 107 -9.76 14.55 -8.55
N SER A 108 -10.99 14.88 -8.95
CA SER A 108 -11.35 15.07 -10.36
C SER A 108 -10.63 16.29 -10.96
N ALA A 109 -10.48 17.36 -10.19
CA ALA A 109 -9.77 18.56 -10.62
C ALA A 109 -8.25 18.37 -10.82
N GLN A 110 -7.65 17.38 -10.11
CA GLN A 110 -6.20 17.12 -10.16
C GLN A 110 -5.79 16.12 -11.25
N SER A 111 -6.72 15.53 -11.97
CA SER A 111 -6.44 14.52 -12.98
C SER A 111 -7.43 14.59 -14.13
N SER A 112 -7.01 14.18 -15.32
CA SER A 112 -7.86 14.12 -16.51
C SER A 112 -8.11 12.68 -16.97
N GLY A 113 -9.22 12.46 -17.65
CA GLY A 113 -9.56 11.18 -18.28
C GLY A 113 -9.87 10.06 -17.27
N LEU A 114 -9.49 8.83 -17.59
CA LEU A 114 -9.84 7.61 -16.84
C LEU A 114 -9.30 7.61 -15.40
N ARG A 115 -8.20 8.29 -15.13
CA ARG A 115 -7.64 8.42 -13.77
C ARG A 115 -8.54 9.26 -12.86
N SER A 116 -9.19 10.29 -13.40
CA SER A 116 -10.16 11.09 -12.67
C SER A 116 -11.38 10.25 -12.26
N VAL A 117 -11.91 9.45 -13.19
CA VAL A 117 -13.05 8.55 -12.91
C VAL A 117 -12.71 7.54 -11.81
N ARG A 118 -11.55 6.87 -11.89
CA ARG A 118 -11.11 5.90 -10.87
C ARG A 118 -10.99 6.53 -9.50
N ARG A 119 -10.38 7.71 -9.39
CA ARG A 119 -10.26 8.44 -8.11
C ARG A 119 -11.61 8.89 -7.54
N ALA A 120 -12.54 9.32 -8.40
CA ALA A 120 -13.89 9.65 -7.97
C ALA A 120 -14.63 8.41 -7.44
N LEU A 121 -14.49 7.25 -8.10
CA LEU A 121 -15.05 5.99 -7.64
C LEU A 121 -14.49 5.56 -6.28
N ASP A 122 -13.19 5.72 -6.05
CA ASP A 122 -12.55 5.43 -4.75
C ASP A 122 -13.10 6.32 -3.63
N ALA A 123 -13.34 7.60 -3.92
CA ALA A 123 -13.93 8.54 -2.97
C ALA A 123 -15.38 8.15 -2.60
N ILE A 124 -16.20 7.84 -3.60
CA ILE A 124 -17.60 7.42 -3.40
C ILE A 124 -17.65 6.07 -2.66
N ARG A 125 -16.78 5.10 -3.01
CA ARG A 125 -16.69 3.81 -2.33
C ARG A 125 -16.43 3.99 -0.83
N GLY A 126 -15.41 4.77 -0.45
CA GLY A 126 -15.08 4.98 0.96
C GLY A 126 -16.23 5.66 1.73
N THR A 127 -17.00 6.54 1.09
CA THR A 127 -18.20 7.14 1.69
C THR A 127 -19.34 6.12 1.85
N ALA A 128 -19.53 5.26 0.85
CA ALA A 128 -20.54 4.20 0.90
C ALA A 128 -20.23 3.17 2.00
N VAL A 129 -18.97 2.80 2.17
CA VAL A 129 -18.52 1.91 3.26
C VAL A 129 -18.84 2.53 4.63
N LEU A 130 -18.59 3.83 4.80
CA LEU A 130 -18.94 4.52 6.05
C LEU A 130 -20.46 4.51 6.29
N ALA A 131 -21.26 4.78 5.27
CA ALA A 131 -22.73 4.77 5.35
C ALA A 131 -23.27 3.37 5.73
N MET A 132 -22.67 2.29 5.25
CA MET A 132 -23.06 0.91 5.57
C MET A 132 -22.83 0.54 7.05
N ILE A 133 -21.95 1.25 7.74
CA ILE A 133 -21.65 0.98 9.16
C ILE A 133 -22.53 1.77 10.11
N VAL A 134 -23.22 2.83 9.63
CA VAL A 134 -24.18 3.60 10.44
C VAL A 134 -25.23 2.70 11.14
N PRO A 135 -25.82 1.68 10.50
CA PRO A 135 -26.74 0.74 11.18
C PRO A 135 -26.11 -0.04 12.33
N ALA A 136 -24.83 -0.47 12.16
CA ALA A 136 -24.13 -1.20 13.22
C ALA A 136 -23.91 -0.31 14.46
N GLN A 137 -23.65 0.98 14.27
CA GLN A 137 -23.58 1.97 15.34
C GLN A 137 -24.92 2.10 16.07
N ALA A 138 -26.02 2.15 15.33
CA ALA A 138 -27.35 2.25 15.92
C ALA A 138 -27.68 1.08 16.83
N LEU A 139 -27.43 -0.13 16.35
CA LEU A 139 -27.57 -1.36 17.11
C LEU A 139 -26.68 -1.35 18.37
N LEU A 140 -25.46 -0.88 18.20
CA LEU A 140 -24.48 -0.79 19.26
C LEU A 140 -24.93 0.18 20.37
N ARG A 141 -25.42 1.38 19.99
CA ARG A 141 -25.99 2.35 20.96
C ARG A 141 -27.20 1.80 21.67
N ALA A 142 -28.08 1.08 20.98
CA ALA A 142 -29.25 0.46 21.59
C ALA A 142 -28.85 -0.57 22.67
N VAL A 143 -27.79 -1.33 22.44
CA VAL A 143 -27.24 -2.30 23.42
C VAL A 143 -26.52 -1.59 24.56
N THR A 144 -25.78 -0.51 24.31
CA THR A 144 -25.00 0.21 25.32
C THR A 144 -25.80 1.17 26.20
N LEU A 145 -26.95 1.67 25.71
CA LEU A 145 -27.85 2.50 26.52
C LEU A 145 -28.54 1.74 27.66
N SER A 146 -28.48 0.41 27.64
CA SER A 146 -29.05 -0.42 28.71
C SER A 146 -28.13 -0.60 29.92
N ASP A 147 -26.82 -0.26 29.80
CA ASP A 147 -25.87 -0.47 30.88
C ASP A 147 -24.83 0.68 30.93
N SER A 148 -24.57 1.18 32.14
CA SER A 148 -23.82 2.42 32.41
C SER A 148 -22.30 2.33 32.24
N ALA A 149 -21.76 1.34 31.51
CA ALA A 149 -20.33 1.11 31.42
C ALA A 149 -19.66 1.78 30.21
N ASN A 150 -18.86 2.80 30.46
CA ASN A 150 -17.95 3.43 29.47
C ASN A 150 -17.07 2.42 28.70
N ASP A 151 -16.79 1.27 29.31
CA ASP A 151 -15.95 0.21 28.74
C ASP A 151 -16.68 -0.53 27.60
N THR A 152 -17.99 -0.73 27.71
CA THR A 152 -18.81 -1.37 26.65
C THR A 152 -18.81 -0.51 25.39
N LEU A 153 -18.87 0.83 25.52
CA LEU A 153 -18.81 1.74 24.40
C LEU A 153 -17.46 1.67 23.65
N LEU A 154 -16.36 1.53 24.40
CA LEU A 154 -15.03 1.38 23.81
C LEU A 154 -14.87 0.07 23.03
N VAL A 155 -15.27 -1.06 23.65
CA VAL A 155 -15.24 -2.36 22.97
C VAL A 155 -16.05 -2.30 21.69
N ALA A 156 -17.20 -1.72 21.76
CA ALA A 156 -18.12 -1.53 20.69
C ALA A 156 -17.52 -0.68 19.56
N ALA A 157 -16.89 0.45 19.88
CA ALA A 157 -16.22 1.31 18.92
C ALA A 157 -15.03 0.58 18.23
N VAL A 158 -14.28 -0.23 18.97
CA VAL A 158 -13.20 -1.06 18.40
C VAL A 158 -13.76 -2.09 17.44
N LEU A 159 -14.85 -2.78 17.78
CA LEU A 159 -15.49 -3.76 16.89
C LEU A 159 -16.02 -3.10 15.60
N VAL A 160 -16.63 -1.92 15.71
CA VAL A 160 -17.06 -1.12 14.55
C VAL A 160 -15.86 -0.69 13.70
N GLY A 161 -14.76 -0.28 14.32
CA GLY A 161 -13.52 0.07 13.62
C GLY A 161 -12.92 -1.11 12.86
N LEU A 162 -12.91 -2.30 13.46
CA LEU A 162 -12.45 -3.53 12.81
C LEU A 162 -13.38 -3.93 11.65
N ALA A 163 -14.69 -3.84 11.84
CA ALA A 163 -15.66 -4.10 10.77
C ALA A 163 -15.49 -3.13 9.60
N TYR A 164 -15.26 -1.84 9.89
CA TYR A 164 -14.96 -0.83 8.88
C TYR A 164 -13.68 -1.19 8.11
N ALA A 165 -12.59 -1.48 8.80
CA ALA A 165 -11.30 -1.82 8.19
C ALA A 165 -11.43 -3.05 7.28
N LEU A 166 -12.14 -4.09 7.73
CA LEU A 166 -12.38 -5.29 6.94
C LEU A 166 -13.20 -4.99 5.69
N LEU A 167 -14.30 -4.24 5.84
CA LEU A 167 -15.18 -3.87 4.74
C LEU A 167 -14.45 -2.98 3.71
N ASP A 168 -13.61 -2.06 4.17
CA ASP A 168 -12.79 -1.22 3.29
C ASP A 168 -11.80 -2.06 2.48
N VAL A 169 -11.04 -2.95 3.13
CA VAL A 169 -10.10 -3.86 2.44
C VAL A 169 -10.81 -4.76 1.44
N VAL A 170 -11.96 -5.34 1.81
CA VAL A 170 -12.72 -6.21 0.90
C VAL A 170 -13.23 -5.44 -0.31
N THR A 171 -13.78 -4.24 -0.12
CA THR A 171 -14.31 -3.43 -1.22
C THR A 171 -13.19 -2.94 -2.16
N VAL A 172 -11.99 -2.63 -1.64
CA VAL A 172 -10.80 -2.36 -2.47
C VAL A 172 -10.41 -3.59 -3.28
N ALA A 173 -10.33 -4.77 -2.65
CA ALA A 173 -9.98 -6.02 -3.34
C ALA A 173 -10.98 -6.39 -4.44
N ILE A 174 -12.28 -6.15 -4.22
CA ILE A 174 -13.32 -6.34 -5.25
C ILE A 174 -13.11 -5.36 -6.41
N GLN A 175 -12.85 -4.10 -6.11
CA GLN A 175 -12.62 -3.06 -7.13
C GLN A 175 -11.38 -3.38 -7.98
N GLU A 176 -10.29 -3.84 -7.37
CA GLU A 176 -9.09 -4.32 -8.06
C GLU A 176 -9.40 -5.54 -8.94
N ARG A 177 -10.20 -6.49 -8.46
CA ARG A 177 -10.64 -7.64 -9.26
C ARG A 177 -11.43 -7.21 -10.50
N LEU A 178 -12.33 -6.24 -10.37
CA LEU A 178 -13.11 -5.69 -11.48
C LEU A 178 -12.25 -4.93 -12.49
N SER A 179 -11.06 -4.46 -12.08
CA SER A 179 -10.06 -3.86 -12.99
C SER A 179 -9.20 -4.90 -13.73
N GLY A 180 -9.47 -6.19 -13.57
CA GLY A 180 -8.64 -7.26 -14.14
C GLY A 180 -7.44 -7.67 -13.27
N GLY A 181 -7.40 -7.19 -12.01
CA GLY A 181 -6.36 -7.54 -11.03
C GLY A 181 -6.53 -8.93 -10.41
N ALA A 182 -5.85 -9.14 -9.28
CA ALA A 182 -5.82 -10.41 -8.54
C ALA A 182 -7.22 -10.86 -8.08
N SER A 183 -7.37 -12.13 -7.73
CA SER A 183 -8.61 -12.63 -7.12
C SER A 183 -8.86 -11.95 -5.77
N VAL A 184 -10.13 -11.83 -5.36
CA VAL A 184 -10.50 -11.13 -4.11
C VAL A 184 -9.74 -11.67 -2.89
N PRO A 185 -9.60 -13.00 -2.65
CA PRO A 185 -8.84 -13.51 -1.52
C PRO A 185 -7.35 -13.13 -1.56
N GLN A 186 -6.74 -13.12 -2.76
CA GLN A 186 -5.36 -12.67 -2.94
C GLN A 186 -5.23 -11.16 -2.68
N GLY A 187 -6.14 -10.35 -3.23
CA GLY A 187 -6.19 -8.90 -3.00
C GLY A 187 -6.32 -8.56 -1.51
N VAL A 188 -7.25 -9.21 -0.80
CA VAL A 188 -7.40 -9.05 0.65
C VAL A 188 -6.09 -9.39 1.39
N ARG A 189 -5.46 -10.52 1.09
CA ARG A 189 -4.20 -10.92 1.73
C ARG A 189 -3.06 -9.93 1.45
N MET A 190 -2.98 -9.43 0.21
CA MET A 190 -1.96 -8.44 -0.20
C MET A 190 -2.15 -7.09 0.50
N LEU A 191 -3.40 -6.65 0.68
CA LEU A 191 -3.73 -5.38 1.33
C LEU A 191 -3.68 -5.47 2.86
N LEU A 192 -4.11 -6.59 3.44
CA LEU A 192 -4.21 -6.74 4.89
C LEU A 192 -2.85 -6.64 5.58
N ARG A 193 -1.80 -7.28 5.02
CA ARG A 193 -0.45 -7.27 5.63
C ARG A 193 0.11 -5.85 5.84
N PRO A 194 0.20 -4.97 4.80
CA PRO A 194 0.75 -3.63 4.98
C PRO A 194 -0.20 -2.67 5.70
N LEU A 195 -1.52 -2.87 5.60
CA LEU A 195 -2.51 -1.95 6.16
C LEU A 195 -2.95 -2.32 7.57
N ALA A 196 -2.75 -3.56 8.03
CA ALA A 196 -3.20 -4.00 9.35
C ALA A 196 -2.66 -3.12 10.48
N SER A 197 -1.36 -2.83 10.48
CA SER A 197 -0.75 -1.97 11.49
C SER A 197 -1.30 -0.54 11.44
N VAL A 198 -1.52 -0.03 10.24
CA VAL A 198 -2.10 1.32 10.03
C VAL A 198 -3.53 1.36 10.58
N TYR A 199 -4.36 0.39 10.24
CA TYR A 199 -5.74 0.30 10.76
C TYR A 199 -5.77 0.16 12.27
N LEU A 200 -4.93 -0.72 12.85
CA LEU A 200 -4.87 -0.91 14.31
C LEU A 200 -4.50 0.37 15.06
N VAL A 201 -3.50 1.11 14.57
CA VAL A 201 -3.12 2.41 15.17
C VAL A 201 -4.28 3.41 15.11
N HIS A 202 -5.00 3.49 13.97
CA HIS A 202 -6.11 4.41 13.82
C HIS A 202 -7.34 4.01 14.64
N ILE A 203 -7.60 2.71 14.80
CA ILE A 203 -8.64 2.19 15.69
C ILE A 203 -8.29 2.53 17.15
N ALA A 204 -7.05 2.29 17.58
CA ALA A 204 -6.61 2.64 18.93
C ALA A 204 -6.71 4.15 19.18
N MET A 205 -6.29 4.97 18.21
CA MET A 205 -6.40 6.43 18.32
C MET A 205 -7.85 6.88 18.39
N GLY A 206 -8.74 6.30 17.58
CA GLY A 206 -10.18 6.56 17.62
C GLY A 206 -10.79 6.21 18.98
N ALA A 207 -10.41 5.07 19.57
CA ALA A 207 -10.85 4.67 20.89
C ALA A 207 -10.39 5.66 21.99
N VAL A 208 -9.15 6.11 21.90
CA VAL A 208 -8.61 7.14 22.82
C VAL A 208 -9.41 8.46 22.68
N VAL A 209 -9.66 8.91 21.44
CA VAL A 209 -10.46 10.13 21.23
C VAL A 209 -11.84 9.99 21.85
N LEU A 210 -12.53 8.86 21.60
CA LEU A 210 -13.85 8.62 22.19
C LEU A 210 -13.83 8.66 23.71
N ARG A 211 -12.75 8.15 24.33
CA ARG A 211 -12.59 8.12 25.80
C ARG A 211 -12.35 9.51 26.41
N VAL A 212 -11.58 10.37 25.73
CA VAL A 212 -11.22 11.70 26.24
C VAL A 212 -12.17 12.81 25.79
N TYR A 213 -13.00 12.56 24.77
CA TYR A 213 -13.92 13.55 24.21
C TYR A 213 -14.85 14.20 25.24
N PRO A 214 -15.43 13.47 26.20
CA PRO A 214 -16.29 14.08 27.23
C PRO A 214 -15.56 15.13 28.08
N THR A 215 -14.22 15.04 28.22
CA THR A 215 -13.40 15.93 29.03
C THR A 215 -12.89 17.13 28.24
N ILE A 216 -12.41 16.90 27.00
CA ILE A 216 -11.71 17.95 26.22
C ILE A 216 -12.44 18.29 24.90
N GLY A 217 -13.58 17.65 24.62
CA GLY A 217 -14.43 17.97 23.46
C GLY A 217 -13.69 17.84 22.12
N MET A 218 -14.00 18.74 21.19
CA MET A 218 -13.42 18.79 19.84
C MET A 218 -11.91 18.95 19.81
N TRP A 219 -11.28 19.47 20.86
CA TRP A 219 -9.83 19.57 20.94
C TRP A 219 -9.16 18.19 20.86
N GLY A 220 -9.75 17.17 21.52
CA GLY A 220 -9.25 15.80 21.45
C GLY A 220 -9.25 15.24 20.01
N PHE A 221 -10.29 15.51 19.26
CA PHE A 221 -10.37 15.15 17.84
C PHE A 221 -9.34 15.92 17.02
N GLY A 222 -9.20 17.24 17.24
CA GLY A 222 -8.20 18.07 16.55
C GLY A 222 -6.76 17.56 16.78
N ILE A 223 -6.42 17.22 18.03
CA ILE A 223 -5.11 16.64 18.38
C ILE A 223 -4.90 15.29 17.66
N ALA A 224 -5.90 14.43 17.64
CA ALA A 224 -5.79 13.14 16.97
C ALA A 224 -5.64 13.29 15.44
N VAL A 225 -6.35 14.23 14.82
CA VAL A 225 -6.15 14.58 13.40
C VAL A 225 -4.71 15.02 13.18
N LEU A 226 -4.18 15.93 14.00
CA LEU A 226 -2.80 16.41 13.88
C LEU A 226 -1.78 15.27 14.03
N MET A 227 -1.96 14.39 15.02
CA MET A 227 -1.09 13.21 15.21
C MET A 227 -1.15 12.27 14.02
N THR A 228 -2.34 12.04 13.47
CA THR A 228 -2.52 11.25 12.26
C THR A 228 -1.78 11.86 11.07
N LEU A 229 -1.87 13.19 10.89
CA LEU A 229 -1.17 13.88 9.81
C LEU A 229 0.35 13.77 9.95
N ILE A 230 0.88 13.91 11.16
CA ILE A 230 2.32 13.73 11.42
C ILE A 230 2.74 12.30 11.08
N LEU A 231 2.00 11.31 11.53
CA LEU A 231 2.28 9.89 11.26
C LEU A 231 2.23 9.59 9.76
N GLN A 232 1.19 10.03 9.07
CA GLN A 232 1.05 9.85 7.62
C GLN A 232 2.18 10.53 6.84
N ASN A 233 2.53 11.77 7.22
CA ASN A 233 3.63 12.49 6.58
C ASN A 233 4.97 11.79 6.81
N SER A 234 5.24 11.32 8.03
CA SER A 234 6.45 10.58 8.37
C SER A 234 6.55 9.28 7.59
N PHE A 235 5.45 8.53 7.47
CA PHE A 235 5.41 7.31 6.68
C PHE A 235 5.60 7.57 5.18
N ASN A 236 4.95 8.59 4.63
CA ASN A 236 5.13 8.99 3.24
C ASN A 236 6.57 9.46 2.96
N LEU A 237 7.20 10.15 3.92
CA LEU A 237 8.61 10.54 3.82
C LEU A 237 9.52 9.31 3.81
N TYR A 238 9.30 8.36 4.72
CA TYR A 238 10.02 7.09 4.75
C TYR A 238 9.92 6.34 3.42
N LEU A 239 8.72 6.22 2.84
CA LEU A 239 8.53 5.56 1.55
C LEU A 239 9.22 6.33 0.40
N ARG A 240 9.23 7.66 0.43
CA ARG A 240 9.96 8.48 -0.56
C ARG A 240 11.46 8.25 -0.48
N ILE A 241 12.01 8.22 0.74
CA ILE A 241 13.43 7.96 0.97
C ILE A 241 13.79 6.55 0.46
N ARG A 242 13.01 5.53 0.78
CA ARG A 242 13.23 4.16 0.27
C ARG A 242 13.20 4.08 -1.26
N ARG A 243 12.28 4.79 -1.92
CA ARG A 243 12.24 4.84 -3.38
C ARG A 243 13.48 5.53 -3.95
N ALA A 244 13.87 6.67 -3.38
CA ALA A 244 15.07 7.38 -3.82
C ALA A 244 16.34 6.51 -3.70
N TYR A 245 16.45 5.69 -2.66
CA TYR A 245 17.52 4.69 -2.56
C TYR A 245 17.43 3.65 -3.69
N GLY A 246 16.25 3.10 -3.97
CA GLY A 246 16.06 2.16 -5.08
C GLY A 246 16.45 2.76 -6.43
N ASP A 247 15.97 3.97 -6.73
CA ASP A 247 16.28 4.70 -7.97
C ASP A 247 17.79 4.98 -8.10
N THR A 248 18.46 5.30 -6.97
CA THR A 248 19.92 5.52 -6.94
C THR A 248 20.67 4.23 -7.24
N ILE A 249 20.24 3.10 -6.66
CA ILE A 249 20.85 1.78 -6.90
C ILE A 249 20.67 1.39 -8.38
N GLU A 250 19.48 1.57 -8.95
CA GLU A 250 19.23 1.30 -10.36
C GLU A 250 20.10 2.18 -11.27
N ALA A 251 20.27 3.46 -10.92
CA ALA A 251 21.16 4.36 -11.66
C ALA A 251 22.64 3.94 -11.57
N LEU A 252 23.10 3.48 -10.40
CA LEU A 252 24.46 2.95 -10.23
C LEU A 252 24.67 1.66 -11.03
N ALA A 253 23.72 0.75 -11.02
CA ALA A 253 23.74 -0.48 -11.82
C ALA A 253 23.83 -0.14 -13.32
N HIS A 254 23.01 0.80 -13.79
CA HIS A 254 23.07 1.26 -15.17
C HIS A 254 24.42 1.93 -15.51
N ALA A 255 24.98 2.74 -14.61
CA ALA A 255 26.28 3.34 -14.80
C ALA A 255 27.40 2.30 -14.96
N ALA A 256 27.31 1.17 -14.22
CA ALA A 256 28.25 0.07 -14.36
C ALA A 256 28.21 -0.64 -15.72
N GLU A 257 27.05 -0.55 -16.43
CA GLU A 257 26.86 -1.13 -17.76
C GLU A 257 27.30 -0.20 -18.91
N LEU A 258 27.48 1.12 -18.65
CA LEU A 258 27.79 2.10 -19.71
C LEU A 258 29.09 1.81 -20.46
N ASP A 259 30.11 1.29 -19.77
CA ASP A 259 31.39 0.92 -20.37
C ASP A 259 31.31 -0.40 -21.16
N ARG A 260 30.17 -1.09 -21.13
CA ARG A 260 29.93 -2.41 -21.74
C ARG A 260 28.56 -2.45 -22.44
N PRO A 261 28.41 -1.89 -23.63
CA PRO A 261 27.12 -1.86 -24.33
C PRO A 261 26.50 -3.23 -24.59
N GLN A 262 27.34 -4.30 -24.64
CA GLN A 262 26.88 -5.69 -24.77
C GLN A 262 26.15 -6.20 -23.51
N ASP A 263 26.41 -5.61 -22.35
CA ASP A 263 25.81 -5.99 -21.07
C ASP A 263 24.56 -5.14 -20.76
N ALA A 264 24.13 -4.27 -21.68
CA ALA A 264 22.99 -3.37 -21.44
C ALA A 264 21.76 -4.14 -20.93
N GLY A 265 21.25 -3.76 -19.75
CA GLY A 265 20.13 -4.37 -19.06
C GLY A 265 20.42 -5.74 -18.43
N HIS A 266 21.67 -6.18 -18.37
CA HIS A 266 22.09 -7.43 -17.73
C HIS A 266 21.71 -7.44 -16.26
N ALA A 267 22.07 -6.43 -15.50
CA ALA A 267 21.77 -6.32 -14.07
C ALA A 267 20.26 -6.43 -13.78
N GLN A 268 19.43 -5.80 -14.59
CA GLN A 268 17.98 -5.90 -14.42
C GLN A 268 17.45 -7.30 -14.74
N ARG A 269 17.90 -7.94 -15.83
CA ARG A 269 17.49 -9.29 -16.19
C ARG A 269 17.92 -10.32 -15.14
N VAL A 270 19.16 -10.21 -14.62
CA VAL A 270 19.67 -11.05 -13.53
C VAL A 270 18.82 -10.85 -12.27
N THR A 271 18.46 -9.61 -11.95
CA THR A 271 17.61 -9.29 -10.80
C THR A 271 16.23 -9.93 -10.92
N ASP A 272 15.58 -9.82 -12.09
CA ASP A 272 14.25 -10.40 -12.31
C ASP A 272 14.28 -11.93 -12.17
N LEU A 273 15.32 -12.58 -12.70
CA LEU A 273 15.54 -14.02 -12.54
C LEU A 273 15.81 -14.40 -11.09
N ALA A 274 16.72 -13.71 -10.42
CA ALA A 274 17.10 -13.98 -9.04
C ALA A 274 15.89 -13.84 -8.08
N ILE A 275 15.07 -12.82 -8.26
CA ILE A 275 13.83 -12.65 -7.48
C ILE A 275 12.81 -13.76 -7.77
N ALA A 276 12.69 -14.22 -9.02
CA ALA A 276 11.81 -15.33 -9.35
C ALA A 276 12.26 -16.63 -8.66
N VAL A 277 13.55 -16.93 -8.70
CA VAL A 277 14.17 -18.07 -8.00
C VAL A 277 14.02 -17.93 -6.48
N GLY A 278 14.36 -16.79 -5.91
CA GLY A 278 14.27 -16.55 -4.48
C GLY A 278 12.84 -16.69 -3.93
N ARG A 279 11.83 -16.28 -4.70
CA ARG A 279 10.42 -16.51 -4.34
C ARG A 279 10.04 -17.99 -4.37
N GLN A 280 10.56 -18.74 -5.35
CA GLN A 280 10.31 -20.18 -5.44
C GLN A 280 11.01 -20.96 -4.31
N MET A 281 12.13 -20.43 -3.81
CA MET A 281 12.84 -20.95 -2.63
C MET A 281 12.26 -20.44 -1.30
N GLU A 282 11.14 -19.71 -1.33
CA GLU A 282 10.44 -19.18 -0.16
C GLU A 282 11.28 -18.23 0.72
N LEU A 283 12.24 -17.51 0.12
CA LEU A 283 13.01 -16.51 0.85
C LEU A 283 12.10 -15.44 1.46
N SER A 284 12.45 -14.99 2.65
CA SER A 284 11.72 -13.92 3.35
C SER A 284 11.75 -12.61 2.56
N SER A 285 10.84 -11.69 2.87
CA SER A 285 10.80 -10.38 2.20
C SER A 285 12.08 -9.58 2.37
N HIS A 286 12.78 -9.75 3.50
CA HIS A 286 14.05 -9.10 3.79
C HIS A 286 15.20 -9.70 2.96
N GLU A 287 15.26 -11.02 2.87
CA GLU A 287 16.23 -11.72 2.03
C GLU A 287 16.02 -11.41 0.54
N LEU A 288 14.77 -11.35 0.08
CA LEU A 288 14.44 -10.93 -1.30
C LEU A 288 14.85 -9.48 -1.58
N GLU A 289 14.77 -8.58 -0.61
CA GLU A 289 15.24 -7.20 -0.77
C GLU A 289 16.79 -7.15 -0.89
N HIS A 290 17.51 -7.87 -0.04
CA HIS A 290 18.97 -7.97 -0.15
C HIS A 290 19.39 -8.63 -1.46
N LEU A 291 18.71 -9.71 -1.86
CA LEU A 291 18.98 -10.40 -3.12
C LEU A 291 18.76 -9.45 -4.32
N ARG A 292 17.71 -8.62 -4.29
CA ARG A 292 17.45 -7.61 -5.32
C ARG A 292 18.61 -6.61 -5.44
N TYR A 293 19.06 -6.04 -4.32
CA TYR A 293 20.12 -5.06 -4.33
C TYR A 293 21.45 -5.69 -4.74
N ALA A 294 21.76 -6.90 -4.27
CA ALA A 294 22.95 -7.63 -4.65
C ALA A 294 22.96 -7.96 -6.15
N ALA A 295 21.85 -8.43 -6.71
CA ALA A 295 21.72 -8.73 -8.13
C ALA A 295 21.86 -7.49 -9.01
N LEU A 296 21.34 -6.33 -8.59
CA LEU A 296 21.52 -5.07 -9.31
C LEU A 296 22.98 -4.59 -9.30
N LEU A 297 23.68 -4.81 -8.19
CA LEU A 297 25.01 -4.24 -7.95
C LEU A 297 26.16 -5.25 -8.12
N HIS A 298 25.89 -6.51 -8.52
CA HIS A 298 26.93 -7.57 -8.54
C HIS A 298 28.13 -7.23 -9.42
N ASP A 299 27.93 -6.48 -10.48
CA ASP A 299 28.96 -6.04 -11.41
C ASP A 299 29.47 -4.59 -11.15
N LEU A 300 29.08 -3.95 -10.02
CA LEU A 300 29.44 -2.56 -9.68
C LEU A 300 30.98 -2.35 -9.66
N GLY A 301 31.73 -3.32 -9.22
CA GLY A 301 33.20 -3.26 -9.16
C GLY A 301 33.89 -3.27 -10.52
N ARG A 302 33.15 -3.35 -11.63
CA ARG A 302 33.68 -3.24 -13.01
C ARG A 302 33.82 -1.79 -13.48
N ILE A 303 33.24 -0.82 -12.78
CA ILE A 303 33.37 0.60 -13.12
C ILE A 303 34.84 1.01 -13.14
N GLY A 304 35.31 1.55 -14.27
CA GLY A 304 36.70 1.96 -14.45
C GLY A 304 37.71 0.83 -14.61
N HIS A 305 37.25 -0.44 -14.60
CA HIS A 305 38.09 -1.63 -14.76
C HIS A 305 37.45 -2.58 -15.79
N PRO A 306 37.44 -2.25 -17.08
CA PRO A 306 36.78 -3.04 -18.10
C PRO A 306 37.38 -4.44 -18.28
N ASP A 307 38.68 -4.60 -17.99
CA ASP A 307 39.43 -5.87 -18.03
C ASP A 307 40.02 -6.20 -16.64
N ASP A 308 39.51 -7.27 -16.02
CA ASP A 308 39.98 -7.73 -14.70
C ASP A 308 41.28 -8.58 -14.80
N GLY A 309 42.01 -8.54 -15.93
CA GLY A 309 43.28 -9.26 -16.10
C GLY A 309 43.16 -10.79 -16.01
N GLY A 310 41.94 -11.33 -16.19
CA GLY A 310 41.64 -12.77 -16.05
C GLY A 310 41.22 -13.21 -14.64
N ASP A 311 41.17 -12.30 -13.65
CA ASP A 311 40.61 -12.58 -12.33
C ASP A 311 39.12 -12.22 -12.27
N GLU A 312 38.25 -13.21 -12.54
CA GLU A 312 36.78 -13.03 -12.51
C GLU A 312 36.23 -12.60 -11.14
N GLY A 313 36.98 -12.87 -10.04
CA GLY A 313 36.59 -12.46 -8.69
C GLY A 313 37.00 -11.04 -8.32
N ALA A 314 37.87 -10.37 -9.11
CA ALA A 314 38.38 -9.04 -8.75
C ALA A 314 37.29 -7.99 -8.67
N HIS A 315 36.34 -7.96 -9.62
CA HIS A 315 35.23 -7.01 -9.56
C HIS A 315 34.24 -7.33 -8.43
N ALA A 316 34.04 -8.60 -8.08
CA ALA A 316 33.19 -8.99 -6.97
C ALA A 316 33.72 -8.44 -5.63
N ARG A 317 35.05 -8.56 -5.42
CA ARG A 317 35.73 -7.98 -4.23
C ARG A 317 35.58 -6.46 -4.20
N ARG A 318 35.89 -5.75 -5.30
CA ARG A 318 35.77 -4.29 -5.37
C ARG A 318 34.32 -3.83 -5.17
N GLY A 319 33.36 -4.51 -5.80
CA GLY A 319 31.93 -4.24 -5.63
C GLY A 319 31.49 -4.42 -4.20
N ALA A 320 31.87 -5.51 -3.55
CA ALA A 320 31.60 -5.79 -2.15
C ALA A 320 32.18 -4.71 -1.22
N ASP A 321 33.43 -4.28 -1.47
CA ASP A 321 34.08 -3.21 -0.69
C ASP A 321 33.37 -1.85 -0.86
N ILE A 322 32.88 -1.54 -2.06
CA ILE A 322 32.12 -0.30 -2.30
C ILE A 322 30.80 -0.32 -1.53
N VAL A 323 30.01 -1.38 -1.64
CA VAL A 323 28.70 -1.44 -0.99
C VAL A 323 28.82 -1.57 0.53
N ALA A 324 29.87 -2.18 1.07
CA ALA A 324 30.12 -2.27 2.51
C ALA A 324 30.31 -0.90 3.18
N GLN A 325 30.69 0.13 2.42
CA GLN A 325 30.81 1.50 2.94
C GLN A 325 29.45 2.20 3.13
N ILE A 326 28.38 1.60 2.62
CA ILE A 326 27.02 2.17 2.67
C ILE A 326 26.24 1.37 3.72
N PRO A 327 25.89 1.95 4.89
CA PRO A 327 25.37 1.18 6.03
C PRO A 327 24.15 0.29 5.71
N PHE A 328 23.23 0.76 4.85
CA PHE A 328 22.04 -0.04 4.51
C PHE A 328 22.30 -1.12 3.45
N LEU A 329 23.44 -1.09 2.76
CA LEU A 329 23.90 -2.08 1.78
C LEU A 329 24.97 -3.02 2.35
N GLU A 330 25.50 -2.77 3.54
CA GLU A 330 26.50 -3.65 4.17
C GLU A 330 26.06 -5.13 4.16
N PRO A 331 24.80 -5.50 4.50
CA PRO A 331 24.33 -6.89 4.46
C PRO A 331 24.30 -7.51 3.05
N VAL A 332 24.41 -6.69 2.01
CA VAL A 332 24.42 -7.11 0.60
C VAL A 332 25.83 -7.51 0.14
N SER A 333 26.87 -6.96 0.79
CA SER A 333 28.29 -7.18 0.45
C SER A 333 28.67 -8.65 0.34
N PRO A 334 28.30 -9.56 1.28
CA PRO A 334 28.64 -10.98 1.16
C PRO A 334 28.01 -11.67 -0.06
N LEU A 335 26.82 -11.21 -0.49
CA LEU A 335 26.14 -11.76 -1.67
C LEU A 335 26.86 -11.36 -2.96
N ILE A 336 27.39 -10.13 -3.01
CA ILE A 336 28.18 -9.66 -4.13
C ILE A 336 29.55 -10.34 -4.15
N LEU A 337 30.22 -10.48 -3.00
CA LEU A 337 31.51 -11.13 -2.90
C LEU A 337 31.47 -12.56 -3.43
N GLY A 338 30.47 -13.35 -2.98
CA GLY A 338 30.39 -14.78 -3.25
C GLY A 338 29.74 -15.17 -4.59
N HIS A 339 29.30 -14.23 -5.45
CA HIS A 339 28.53 -14.60 -6.64
C HIS A 339 29.33 -15.35 -7.73
N HIS A 340 30.67 -15.34 -7.67
CA HIS A 340 31.56 -16.17 -8.50
C HIS A 340 32.01 -17.46 -7.82
N GLU A 341 31.74 -17.63 -6.54
CA GLU A 341 32.17 -18.76 -5.74
C GLU A 341 31.08 -19.86 -5.73
N ALA A 342 30.67 -20.32 -6.92
CA ALA A 342 29.59 -21.28 -7.07
C ALA A 342 29.84 -22.66 -6.39
N GLU A 343 31.12 -22.98 -6.09
CA GLU A 343 31.55 -24.24 -5.48
C GLU A 343 31.79 -24.10 -3.96
N ASP A 344 31.78 -22.90 -3.40
CA ASP A 344 31.96 -22.70 -1.95
C ASP A 344 30.61 -22.88 -1.22
N GLU A 345 30.44 -24.04 -0.56
CA GLU A 345 29.25 -24.31 0.28
C GLU A 345 29.06 -23.31 1.41
N ALA A 346 30.08 -22.53 1.77
CA ALA A 346 30.02 -21.50 2.80
C ALA A 346 29.40 -20.17 2.28
N ALA A 347 29.31 -19.97 0.97
CA ALA A 347 28.75 -18.76 0.40
C ALA A 347 27.22 -18.67 0.67
N PRO A 348 26.68 -17.45 0.90
CA PRO A 348 25.25 -17.28 1.12
C PRO A 348 24.42 -17.77 -0.08
N VAL A 349 23.27 -18.38 0.17
CA VAL A 349 22.34 -18.88 -0.87
C VAL A 349 22.02 -17.81 -1.92
N GLY A 350 21.86 -16.54 -1.50
CA GLY A 350 21.64 -15.42 -2.42
C GLY A 350 22.79 -15.20 -3.40
N ALA A 351 24.05 -15.45 -3.00
CA ALA A 351 25.21 -15.35 -3.86
C ALA A 351 25.17 -16.41 -4.97
N HIS A 352 24.85 -17.66 -4.62
CA HIS A 352 24.67 -18.74 -5.60
C HIS A 352 23.56 -18.44 -6.59
N ILE A 353 22.41 -17.91 -6.10
CA ILE A 353 21.29 -17.52 -6.97
C ILE A 353 21.76 -16.47 -7.99
N ILE A 354 22.49 -15.45 -7.56
CA ILE A 354 23.01 -14.40 -8.45
C ILE A 354 23.98 -14.98 -9.47
N GLY A 355 24.94 -15.81 -9.03
CA GLY A 355 25.93 -16.44 -9.89
C GLY A 355 25.29 -17.28 -10.99
N VAL A 356 24.34 -18.15 -10.65
CA VAL A 356 23.59 -18.98 -11.61
C VAL A 356 22.79 -18.10 -12.56
N CYS A 357 22.06 -17.09 -12.08
CA CYS A 357 21.24 -16.21 -12.91
C CYS A 357 22.10 -15.36 -13.87
N SER A 358 23.23 -14.85 -13.41
CA SER A 358 24.18 -14.06 -14.22
C SER A 358 24.80 -14.93 -15.32
N ARG A 359 25.24 -16.16 -14.98
CA ARG A 359 25.76 -17.12 -15.96
C ARG A 359 24.69 -17.51 -16.99
N TYR A 360 23.48 -17.79 -16.54
CA TYR A 360 22.36 -18.10 -17.44
C TYR A 360 22.07 -16.95 -18.41
N ASP A 361 21.98 -15.70 -17.94
CA ASP A 361 21.68 -14.55 -18.81
C ASP A 361 22.75 -14.36 -19.88
N ARG A 362 24.04 -14.48 -19.53
CA ARG A 362 25.16 -14.39 -20.48
C ARG A 362 25.11 -15.52 -21.52
N LEU A 363 24.89 -16.76 -21.08
CA LEU A 363 24.77 -17.91 -22.00
C LEU A 363 23.54 -17.78 -22.92
N ARG A 364 22.43 -17.31 -22.38
CA ARG A 364 21.20 -17.09 -23.15
C ARG A 364 21.40 -16.05 -24.24
N MET A 365 22.11 -14.98 -23.95
CA MET A 365 22.39 -13.92 -24.93
C MET A 365 23.37 -14.37 -26.02
N SER A 366 24.31 -15.26 -25.71
CA SER A 366 25.32 -15.74 -26.68
C SER A 366 24.85 -16.95 -27.50
N ALA A 367 24.15 -17.90 -26.90
CA ALA A 367 23.87 -19.22 -27.51
C ALA A 367 22.39 -19.61 -27.55
N GLY A 368 21.49 -18.81 -26.94
CA GLY A 368 20.06 -19.06 -26.83
C GLY A 368 19.65 -19.89 -25.60
N SER A 369 18.35 -19.82 -25.24
CA SER A 369 17.85 -20.31 -23.95
C SER A 369 17.98 -21.82 -23.75
N ALA A 370 17.85 -22.63 -24.81
CA ALA A 370 17.93 -24.08 -24.71
C ALA A 370 19.36 -24.54 -24.38
N ILE A 371 20.38 -23.93 -25.01
CA ILE A 371 21.78 -24.22 -24.77
C ILE A 371 22.18 -23.72 -23.39
N ALA A 372 21.72 -22.55 -22.99
CA ALA A 372 22.00 -21.99 -21.67
C ALA A 372 21.54 -22.93 -20.54
N LEU A 373 20.35 -23.50 -20.62
CA LEU A 373 19.83 -24.46 -19.63
C LEU A 373 20.61 -25.78 -19.60
N ALA A 374 21.16 -26.22 -20.74
CA ALA A 374 21.91 -27.46 -20.82
C ALA A 374 23.38 -27.32 -20.30
N THR A 375 23.86 -26.09 -20.11
CA THR A 375 25.25 -25.78 -19.77
C THR A 375 25.42 -25.30 -18.33
N LEU A 376 24.31 -24.99 -17.64
CA LEU A 376 24.27 -24.68 -16.20
C LEU A 376 24.48 -25.91 -15.35
#